data_0e89f317894edb14c6421480cd56363c
#
_entry.id   0e89f317894edb14c6421480cd56363c
#
_cell.length_a   1.000
_cell.length_b   1.000
_cell.length_c   1.000
_cell.angle_alpha   90.00
_cell.angle_beta   90.00
_cell.angle_gamma   90.00
#
_symmetry.space_group_name_H-M   'P 1'
#
loop_
_entity.id
_entity.type
_entity.pdbx_description
1 polymer ?
#
loop_
_entity_poly.entity_id
_entity_poly.type
_entity_poly.pdbx_seq_one_letter_code
_entity_poly.pdbx_strand_id
1 'polypeptide(L)'
;MPRRSILSAAERDSLFALPDAKDDLIRYYTFSESDLTLIRQRRGPANRLGFAVQLCYLRFPGIILGPEETPFMPLLVLAADQLKVNVGSWDEYGHREQTRREHLVELQTVFGFQPFTMNHYRQAVQWLTDMALQTDKGIVLATALMEHLRRQSIILPAINAIERASAEAITRANRRIYATLADPLSDAHRHRLDDLLKRRDSSHTTWLAWLRQSPAKPNSRHMLEHIERLNAWLALNLPSGLERLIHQNRLLKIAREGGQMTPADLAKFEPQRRYATLVALAVEGMATVTDEIIDLHDRILGKLFNDAKRKHQQQFQASGKAINAKVRLFGRIGQALIDARQSGDDPFTAIEAVISWAAFAESVSDAQKLAQPEDFDFLPRIGESYATLRRYAPELLDVLTLRAAPAAKPLLDAIVVLRGLNADNARKVPADAPTDFIKPRWQKLVMTDTGMDRRYYELCALSELKNALRSGDIWVQGSRQFKDFEDYLTPPDTFGRLKQTGELPLAVPTGCD
;
A
#
# COMPACT_ATOMS: atom_id res chain seq x y z
N MET A 1 -8.17 9.37 34.37
CA MET A 1 -8.54 8.29 33.46
C MET A 1 -7.55 7.16 33.56
N PRO A 2 -7.95 5.88 33.66
CA PRO A 2 -7.01 4.77 33.64
C PRO A 2 -6.19 4.85 32.35
N ARG A 3 -4.86 4.75 32.46
CA ARG A 3 -3.97 4.73 31.31
C ARG A 3 -4.35 3.50 30.46
N ARG A 4 -4.71 3.70 29.20
CA ARG A 4 -4.87 2.58 28.27
C ARG A 4 -3.58 1.77 28.25
N SER A 5 -3.67 0.51 28.62
CA SER A 5 -2.56 -0.43 28.45
C SER A 5 -2.16 -0.47 26.97
N ILE A 6 -0.85 -0.44 26.70
CA ILE A 6 -0.30 -0.56 25.35
C ILE A 6 -0.15 -2.01 24.91
N LEU A 7 -0.32 -2.95 25.84
CA LEU A 7 -0.31 -4.39 25.61
C LEU A 7 -1.67 -4.99 25.99
N SER A 8 -2.16 -5.91 25.18
CA SER A 8 -3.28 -6.79 25.54
C SER A 8 -2.85 -7.83 26.60
N ALA A 9 -3.80 -8.51 27.23
CA ALA A 9 -3.51 -9.59 28.17
C ALA A 9 -2.70 -10.71 27.50
N ALA A 10 -3.13 -11.15 26.31
CA ALA A 10 -2.43 -12.20 25.57
C ALA A 10 -1.00 -11.80 25.17
N GLU A 11 -0.76 -10.54 24.82
CA GLU A 11 0.60 -10.04 24.52
C GLU A 11 1.47 -10.02 25.77
N ARG A 12 0.93 -9.67 26.94
CA ARG A 12 1.67 -9.71 28.22
C ARG A 12 2.08 -11.13 28.56
N ASP A 13 1.18 -12.09 28.43
CA ASP A 13 1.43 -13.50 28.71
C ASP A 13 2.50 -14.06 27.75
N SER A 14 2.45 -13.70 26.49
CA SER A 14 3.40 -14.15 25.48
C SER A 14 4.83 -13.64 25.70
N LEU A 15 5.02 -12.46 26.29
CA LEU A 15 6.35 -11.85 26.52
C LEU A 15 7.22 -12.65 27.49
N PHE A 16 6.62 -13.30 28.48
CA PHE A 16 7.31 -14.12 29.48
C PHE A 16 7.08 -15.61 29.30
N ALA A 17 6.44 -16.00 28.20
CA ALA A 17 6.23 -17.41 27.89
C ALA A 17 7.58 -18.14 27.79
N LEU A 18 7.66 -19.27 28.48
CA LEU A 18 8.82 -20.16 28.42
C LEU A 18 8.70 -21.09 27.21
N PRO A 19 9.82 -21.47 26.58
CA PRO A 19 9.79 -22.33 25.42
C PRO A 19 9.31 -23.73 25.74
N ASP A 20 8.32 -24.24 25.00
CA ASP A 20 7.82 -25.61 25.14
C ASP A 20 8.52 -26.61 24.20
N ALA A 21 9.08 -26.11 23.10
CA ALA A 21 9.76 -26.99 22.14
C ALA A 21 11.10 -27.48 22.68
N LYS A 22 11.36 -28.78 22.51
CA LYS A 22 12.58 -29.45 23.02
C LYS A 22 13.86 -28.78 22.51
N ASP A 23 13.89 -28.34 21.27
CA ASP A 23 15.07 -27.69 20.66
C ASP A 23 15.36 -26.32 21.30
N ASP A 24 14.31 -25.57 21.62
CA ASP A 24 14.46 -24.29 22.32
C ASP A 24 14.86 -24.49 23.79
N LEU A 25 14.31 -25.50 24.48
CA LEU A 25 14.76 -25.85 25.82
C LEU A 25 16.25 -26.16 25.84
N ILE A 26 16.72 -26.99 24.91
CA ILE A 26 18.14 -27.33 24.77
C ILE A 26 18.96 -26.06 24.48
N ARG A 27 18.50 -25.22 23.56
CA ARG A 27 19.19 -23.99 23.16
C ARG A 27 19.41 -23.02 24.30
N TYR A 28 18.41 -22.85 25.16
CA TYR A 28 18.47 -21.83 26.22
C TYR A 28 18.99 -22.36 27.56
N TYR A 29 18.86 -23.66 27.83
CA TYR A 29 19.07 -24.21 29.17
C TYR A 29 20.11 -25.32 29.24
N THR A 30 20.87 -25.56 28.17
CA THR A 30 22.03 -26.47 28.25
C THR A 30 23.17 -25.80 29.02
N PHE A 31 23.70 -26.52 30.00
CA PHE A 31 24.81 -26.05 30.81
C PHE A 31 26.14 -26.34 30.13
N SER A 32 27.04 -25.37 30.14
CA SER A 32 28.43 -25.53 29.75
C SER A 32 29.22 -26.23 30.84
N GLU A 33 30.42 -26.75 30.56
CA GLU A 33 31.29 -27.36 31.58
C GLU A 33 31.65 -26.36 32.70
N SER A 34 31.80 -25.07 32.39
CA SER A 34 31.98 -24.02 33.39
C SER A 34 30.78 -23.87 34.31
N ASP A 35 29.57 -23.91 33.75
CA ASP A 35 28.32 -23.89 34.54
C ASP A 35 28.25 -25.09 35.47
N LEU A 36 28.47 -26.29 34.93
CA LEU A 36 28.44 -27.53 35.71
C LEU A 36 29.47 -27.53 36.84
N THR A 37 30.65 -26.96 36.61
CA THR A 37 31.69 -26.83 37.65
C THR A 37 31.21 -25.94 38.80
N LEU A 38 30.58 -24.79 38.49
CA LEU A 38 30.01 -23.89 39.50
C LEU A 38 28.85 -24.51 40.25
N ILE A 39 27.92 -25.19 39.53
CA ILE A 39 26.76 -25.83 40.12
C ILE A 39 27.19 -26.99 41.07
N ARG A 40 28.18 -27.79 40.68
CA ARG A 40 28.71 -28.92 41.48
C ARG A 40 29.34 -28.47 42.80
N GLN A 41 29.80 -27.24 42.92
CA GLN A 41 30.32 -26.69 44.19
C GLN A 41 29.22 -26.52 45.25
N ARG A 42 27.94 -26.56 44.83
CA ARG A 42 26.82 -26.45 45.81
C ARG A 42 26.66 -27.74 46.59
N ARG A 43 26.36 -27.59 47.89
CA ARG A 43 26.25 -28.69 48.82
C ARG A 43 24.87 -29.36 48.73
N GLY A 44 24.84 -30.63 48.36
CA GLY A 44 23.62 -31.42 48.27
C GLY A 44 22.84 -31.23 46.93
N PRO A 45 21.96 -32.23 46.58
CA PRO A 45 21.24 -32.25 45.33
C PRO A 45 20.23 -31.09 45.22
N ALA A 46 19.52 -30.73 46.28
CA ALA A 46 18.55 -29.63 46.31
C ALA A 46 19.17 -28.28 45.96
N ASN A 47 20.33 -27.95 46.58
CA ASN A 47 21.00 -26.68 46.30
C ASN A 47 21.63 -26.64 44.90
N ARG A 48 22.12 -27.78 44.37
CA ARG A 48 22.62 -27.86 42.99
C ARG A 48 21.50 -27.61 42.00
N LEU A 49 20.36 -28.29 42.15
CA LEU A 49 19.21 -28.12 41.27
C LEU A 49 18.64 -26.69 41.38
N GLY A 50 18.50 -26.19 42.59
CA GLY A 50 17.97 -24.84 42.80
C GLY A 50 18.85 -23.74 42.21
N PHE A 51 20.19 -23.84 42.36
CA PHE A 51 21.14 -22.90 41.75
C PHE A 51 21.07 -22.95 40.23
N ALA A 52 20.98 -24.16 39.65
CA ALA A 52 20.87 -24.38 38.22
C ALA A 52 19.56 -23.80 37.62
N VAL A 53 18.44 -24.04 38.31
CA VAL A 53 17.14 -23.48 37.88
C VAL A 53 17.13 -21.96 37.94
N GLN A 54 17.67 -21.35 38.99
CA GLN A 54 17.81 -19.88 39.07
C GLN A 54 18.69 -19.34 37.95
N LEU A 55 19.78 -20.01 37.58
CA LEU A 55 20.62 -19.64 36.44
C LEU A 55 19.85 -19.69 35.12
N CYS A 56 19.05 -20.77 34.92
CA CYS A 56 18.20 -20.87 33.74
C CYS A 56 17.23 -19.71 33.61
N TYR A 57 16.51 -19.36 34.69
CA TYR A 57 15.58 -18.25 34.68
C TYR A 57 16.25 -16.87 34.47
N LEU A 58 17.47 -16.69 35.00
CA LEU A 58 18.25 -15.47 34.75
C LEU A 58 18.72 -15.34 33.28
N ARG A 59 19.04 -16.49 32.64
CA ARG A 59 19.42 -16.49 31.22
C ARG A 59 18.22 -16.29 30.32
N PHE A 60 17.16 -17.04 30.55
CA PHE A 60 15.90 -16.90 29.83
C PHE A 60 14.73 -17.37 30.74
N PRO A 61 13.70 -16.55 30.89
CA PRO A 61 13.38 -15.29 30.19
C PRO A 61 14.14 -14.05 30.72
N GLY A 62 15.04 -14.17 31.67
CA GLY A 62 15.81 -13.06 32.23
C GLY A 62 15.23 -12.51 33.53
N ILE A 63 14.51 -13.32 34.29
CA ILE A 63 13.86 -12.96 35.57
C ILE A 63 14.42 -13.78 36.73
N ILE A 64 14.11 -13.36 37.94
CA ILE A 64 14.34 -14.12 39.15
C ILE A 64 13.07 -14.92 39.43
N LEU A 65 13.20 -16.25 39.63
CA LEU A 65 12.09 -17.09 40.08
C LEU A 65 11.82 -16.80 41.56
N GLY A 66 10.59 -16.41 41.89
CA GLY A 66 10.18 -16.08 43.26
C GLY A 66 10.18 -17.30 44.21
N PRO A 67 10.15 -17.07 45.55
CA PRO A 67 10.19 -18.13 46.53
C PRO A 67 8.97 -19.07 46.51
N GLU A 68 7.81 -18.57 46.15
CA GLU A 68 6.55 -19.32 46.07
C GLU A 68 6.19 -19.77 44.65
N GLU A 69 7.02 -19.42 43.66
CA GLU A 69 6.76 -19.77 42.27
C GLU A 69 7.27 -21.18 41.96
N THR A 70 6.43 -21.98 41.31
CA THR A 70 6.78 -23.31 40.82
C THR A 70 7.53 -23.16 39.50
N PRO A 71 8.70 -23.78 39.34
CA PRO A 71 9.43 -23.71 38.10
C PRO A 71 8.69 -24.45 36.98
N PHE A 72 8.91 -24.01 35.77
CA PHE A 72 8.37 -24.67 34.57
C PHE A 72 8.89 -26.09 34.49
N MET A 73 7.98 -27.08 34.53
CA MET A 73 8.31 -28.47 34.69
C MET A 73 9.29 -29.02 33.62
N PRO A 74 9.13 -28.74 32.32
CA PRO A 74 10.09 -29.19 31.30
C PRO A 74 11.51 -28.66 31.53
N LEU A 75 11.68 -27.40 31.98
CA LEU A 75 12.97 -26.84 32.35
C LEU A 75 13.54 -27.53 33.58
N LEU A 76 12.72 -27.77 34.60
CA LEU A 76 13.14 -28.43 35.84
C LEU A 76 13.64 -29.86 35.55
N VAL A 77 12.93 -30.63 34.75
CA VAL A 77 13.32 -31.98 34.31
C VAL A 77 14.64 -31.93 33.54
N LEU A 78 14.77 -31.03 32.57
CA LEU A 78 16.00 -30.89 31.78
C LEU A 78 17.22 -30.52 32.64
N ALA A 79 17.04 -29.63 33.63
CA ALA A 79 18.10 -29.27 34.57
C ALA A 79 18.50 -30.40 35.47
N ALA A 80 17.51 -31.16 36.01
CA ALA A 80 17.73 -32.36 36.84
C ALA A 80 18.48 -33.46 36.08
N ASP A 81 18.11 -33.70 34.83
CA ASP A 81 18.77 -34.72 33.97
C ASP A 81 20.24 -34.38 33.70
N GLN A 82 20.53 -33.10 33.37
CA GLN A 82 21.92 -32.65 33.15
C GLN A 82 22.79 -32.80 34.41
N LEU A 83 22.20 -32.60 35.59
CA LEU A 83 22.90 -32.68 36.86
C LEU A 83 22.90 -34.10 37.45
N LYS A 84 22.13 -35.03 36.89
CA LYS A 84 21.91 -36.39 37.38
C LYS A 84 21.38 -36.39 38.83
N VAL A 85 20.40 -35.53 39.13
CA VAL A 85 19.72 -35.41 40.43
C VAL A 85 18.23 -35.72 40.28
N ASN A 86 17.57 -36.07 41.38
CA ASN A 86 16.14 -36.29 41.38
C ASN A 86 15.38 -34.97 41.25
N VAL A 87 14.37 -34.91 40.38
CA VAL A 87 13.50 -33.71 40.18
C VAL A 87 12.85 -33.28 41.50
N GLY A 88 12.41 -34.24 42.35
CA GLY A 88 11.84 -33.97 43.68
C GLY A 88 12.79 -33.27 44.66
N SER A 89 14.10 -33.20 44.36
CA SER A 89 15.03 -32.42 45.16
C SER A 89 14.73 -30.90 45.12
N TRP A 90 13.92 -30.45 44.19
CA TRP A 90 13.46 -29.07 44.14
C TRP A 90 12.65 -28.70 45.39
N ASP A 91 11.82 -29.59 45.90
CA ASP A 91 10.94 -29.31 47.05
C ASP A 91 11.72 -28.99 48.32
N GLU A 92 12.98 -29.45 48.41
CA GLU A 92 13.89 -29.15 49.51
C GLU A 92 14.71 -27.87 49.30
N TYR A 93 14.64 -27.26 48.11
CA TYR A 93 15.40 -26.06 47.78
C TYR A 93 14.81 -24.82 48.44
N GLY A 94 15.65 -24.10 49.13
CA GLY A 94 15.30 -22.77 49.60
C GLY A 94 14.39 -22.70 50.83
N HIS A 95 14.27 -23.82 51.61
CA HIS A 95 13.65 -23.79 52.94
C HIS A 95 14.26 -22.71 53.84
N ARG A 96 15.52 -22.31 53.57
CA ARG A 96 16.16 -21.11 54.17
C ARG A 96 16.25 -20.02 53.12
N GLU A 97 15.51 -18.94 53.32
CA GLU A 97 15.51 -17.79 52.44
C GLU A 97 16.93 -17.22 52.18
N GLN A 98 17.80 -17.31 53.22
CA GLN A 98 19.19 -16.89 53.13
C GLN A 98 19.95 -17.66 52.02
N THR A 99 19.76 -18.98 51.89
CA THR A 99 20.43 -19.78 50.86
C THR A 99 20.05 -19.33 49.43
N ARG A 100 18.79 -18.98 49.20
CA ARG A 100 18.36 -18.45 47.93
C ARG A 100 18.97 -17.10 47.61
N ARG A 101 19.05 -16.20 48.59
CA ARG A 101 19.71 -14.88 48.47
C ARG A 101 21.19 -15.02 48.16
N GLU A 102 21.91 -15.91 48.86
CA GLU A 102 23.34 -16.15 48.64
C GLU A 102 23.57 -16.68 47.23
N HIS A 103 22.78 -17.66 46.77
CA HIS A 103 22.84 -18.19 45.41
C HIS A 103 22.60 -17.07 44.37
N LEU A 104 21.60 -16.22 44.59
CA LEU A 104 21.27 -15.15 43.68
C LEU A 104 22.39 -14.09 43.55
N VAL A 105 22.97 -13.67 44.70
CA VAL A 105 24.10 -12.77 44.73
C VAL A 105 25.31 -13.34 44.02
N GLU A 106 25.58 -14.65 44.23
CA GLU A 106 26.67 -15.32 43.57
C GLU A 106 26.45 -15.45 42.06
N LEU A 107 25.23 -15.81 41.59
CA LEU A 107 24.87 -15.85 40.18
C LEU A 107 25.02 -14.45 39.53
N GLN A 108 24.59 -13.39 40.22
CA GLN A 108 24.76 -12.02 39.75
C GLN A 108 26.24 -11.66 39.62
N THR A 109 27.05 -12.00 40.61
CA THR A 109 28.48 -11.67 40.63
C THR A 109 29.25 -12.45 39.55
N VAL A 110 29.03 -13.74 39.46
CA VAL A 110 29.81 -14.64 38.57
C VAL A 110 29.43 -14.46 37.11
N PHE A 111 28.14 -14.30 36.81
CA PHE A 111 27.65 -14.16 35.43
C PHE A 111 27.39 -12.72 35.02
N GLY A 112 27.67 -11.72 35.89
CA GLY A 112 27.56 -10.31 35.58
C GLY A 112 26.12 -9.79 35.48
N PHE A 113 25.13 -10.53 36.03
CA PHE A 113 23.75 -10.06 36.03
C PHE A 113 23.57 -8.84 36.96
N GLN A 114 22.92 -7.81 36.43
CA GLN A 114 22.68 -6.57 37.16
C GLN A 114 21.19 -6.34 37.42
N PRO A 115 20.81 -5.84 38.60
CA PRO A 115 19.43 -5.48 38.86
C PRO A 115 19.01 -4.27 38.00
N PHE A 116 17.74 -4.28 37.58
CA PHE A 116 17.18 -3.15 36.83
C PHE A 116 17.01 -1.94 37.74
N THR A 117 17.62 -0.82 37.37
CA THR A 117 17.63 0.43 38.15
C THR A 117 16.90 1.57 37.42
N MET A 118 16.68 2.68 38.14
CA MET A 118 16.14 3.92 37.52
C MET A 118 17.03 4.47 36.40
N ASN A 119 18.35 4.24 36.49
CA ASN A 119 19.25 4.63 35.40
C ASN A 119 18.99 3.79 34.14
N HIS A 120 18.85 2.46 34.31
CA HIS A 120 18.49 1.55 33.23
C HIS A 120 17.12 1.92 32.63
N TYR A 121 16.14 2.30 33.45
CA TYR A 121 14.85 2.79 32.97
C TYR A 121 14.98 4.03 32.06
N ARG A 122 15.78 5.03 32.49
CA ARG A 122 15.99 6.24 31.67
C ARG A 122 16.69 5.95 30.35
N GLN A 123 17.71 5.09 30.39
CA GLN A 123 18.42 4.64 29.18
C GLN A 123 17.48 3.84 28.25
N ALA A 124 16.67 2.94 28.81
CA ALA A 124 15.68 2.18 28.06
C ALA A 124 14.67 3.10 27.36
N VAL A 125 14.11 4.08 28.05
CA VAL A 125 13.19 5.07 27.45
C VAL A 125 13.86 5.86 26.33
N GLN A 126 15.12 6.29 26.53
CA GLN A 126 15.87 7.02 25.50
C GLN A 126 16.07 6.14 24.26
N TRP A 127 16.56 4.93 24.45
CA TRP A 127 16.80 3.97 23.36
C TRP A 127 15.51 3.59 22.63
N LEU A 128 14.43 3.29 23.37
CA LEU A 128 13.12 2.98 22.77
C LEU A 128 12.51 4.16 22.01
N THR A 129 12.83 5.41 22.39
CA THR A 129 12.28 6.59 21.71
C THR A 129 12.68 6.62 20.25
N ASP A 130 13.92 6.25 19.91
CA ASP A 130 14.37 6.22 18.51
C ASP A 130 13.67 5.09 17.72
N MET A 131 13.43 3.93 18.31
CA MET A 131 12.58 2.89 17.72
C MET A 131 11.13 3.35 17.56
N ALA A 132 10.60 4.06 18.55
CA ALA A 132 9.23 4.56 18.54
C ALA A 132 8.96 5.63 17.48
N LEU A 133 10.00 6.22 16.89
CA LEU A 133 9.88 7.06 15.69
C LEU A 133 9.46 6.26 14.45
N GLN A 134 9.72 4.94 14.42
CA GLN A 134 9.39 4.06 13.30
C GLN A 134 8.09 3.28 13.54
N THR A 135 7.84 2.84 14.78
CA THR A 135 6.66 2.06 15.16
C THR A 135 6.15 2.44 16.55
N ASP A 136 4.86 2.39 16.75
CA ASP A 136 4.23 2.59 18.07
C ASP A 136 3.50 1.33 18.56
N LYS A 137 3.79 0.17 17.97
CA LYS A 137 3.26 -1.11 18.43
C LYS A 137 3.91 -1.47 19.77
N GLY A 138 3.12 -1.48 20.85
CA GLY A 138 3.58 -1.76 22.20
C GLY A 138 4.34 -3.07 22.33
N ILE A 139 3.84 -4.14 21.70
CA ILE A 139 4.48 -5.47 21.72
C ILE A 139 5.87 -5.45 21.09
N VAL A 140 6.05 -4.74 19.97
CA VAL A 140 7.36 -4.66 19.29
C VAL A 140 8.38 -3.96 20.18
N LEU A 141 7.99 -2.84 20.80
CA LEU A 141 8.88 -2.08 21.70
C LEU A 141 9.19 -2.86 22.98
N ALA A 142 8.21 -3.54 23.57
CA ALA A 142 8.40 -4.35 24.76
C ALA A 142 9.34 -5.54 24.48
N THR A 143 9.14 -6.28 23.40
CA THR A 143 10.02 -7.39 22.99
C THR A 143 11.44 -6.91 22.76
N ALA A 144 11.61 -5.81 22.01
CA ALA A 144 12.93 -5.24 21.75
C ALA A 144 13.64 -4.79 23.04
N LEU A 145 12.90 -4.18 23.97
CA LEU A 145 13.46 -3.80 25.28
C LEU A 145 13.92 -5.01 26.07
N MET A 146 13.11 -6.07 26.15
CA MET A 146 13.47 -7.29 26.87
C MET A 146 14.74 -7.93 26.29
N GLU A 147 14.85 -8.02 24.98
CA GLU A 147 16.05 -8.51 24.31
C GLU A 147 17.28 -7.64 24.55
N HIS A 148 17.10 -6.31 24.49
CA HIS A 148 18.17 -5.35 24.77
C HIS A 148 18.70 -5.49 26.20
N LEU A 149 17.83 -5.60 27.19
CA LEU A 149 18.20 -5.80 28.58
C LEU A 149 18.90 -7.15 28.81
N ARG A 150 18.40 -8.24 28.19
CA ARG A 150 19.04 -9.57 28.27
C ARG A 150 20.46 -9.56 27.71
N ARG A 151 20.68 -8.90 26.56
CA ARG A 151 22.03 -8.76 25.96
C ARG A 151 23.01 -8.02 26.88
N GLN A 152 22.51 -7.12 27.71
CA GLN A 152 23.32 -6.39 28.69
C GLN A 152 23.41 -7.10 30.04
N SER A 153 22.92 -8.34 30.16
CA SER A 153 22.83 -9.08 31.41
C SER A 153 22.06 -8.33 32.52
N ILE A 154 21.06 -7.51 32.14
CA ILE A 154 20.19 -6.82 33.08
C ILE A 154 18.95 -7.67 33.35
N ILE A 155 18.70 -7.97 34.63
CA ILE A 155 17.53 -8.72 35.06
C ILE A 155 16.27 -7.95 34.70
N LEU A 156 15.34 -8.59 34.01
CA LEU A 156 14.13 -7.95 33.54
C LEU A 156 13.27 -7.46 34.71
N PRO A 157 12.76 -6.23 34.65
CA PRO A 157 11.81 -5.75 35.64
C PRO A 157 10.41 -6.34 35.37
N ALA A 158 9.49 -6.12 36.32
CA ALA A 158 8.09 -6.50 36.14
C ALA A 158 7.50 -5.89 34.86
N ILE A 159 6.56 -6.60 34.23
CA ILE A 159 5.92 -6.23 32.95
C ILE A 159 5.39 -4.78 32.94
N ASN A 160 4.86 -4.32 34.08
CA ASN A 160 4.36 -2.96 34.21
C ASN A 160 5.46 -1.87 34.03
N ALA A 161 6.72 -2.18 34.37
CA ALA A 161 7.83 -1.25 34.15
C ALA A 161 8.23 -1.23 32.66
N ILE A 162 8.23 -2.37 32.00
CA ILE A 162 8.45 -2.49 30.54
C ILE A 162 7.37 -1.73 29.77
N GLU A 163 6.11 -1.96 30.11
CA GLU A 163 4.98 -1.22 29.52
C GLU A 163 5.10 0.28 29.71
N ARG A 164 5.46 0.71 30.93
CA ARG A 164 5.62 2.14 31.25
C ARG A 164 6.74 2.77 30.45
N ALA A 165 7.89 2.09 30.33
CA ALA A 165 9.01 2.57 29.54
C ALA A 165 8.63 2.70 28.05
N SER A 166 7.95 1.68 27.50
CA SER A 166 7.46 1.69 26.12
C SER A 166 6.41 2.80 25.86
N ALA A 167 5.46 2.99 26.78
CA ALA A 167 4.44 4.05 26.68
C ALA A 167 5.05 5.46 26.76
N GLU A 168 6.05 5.64 27.63
CA GLU A 168 6.78 6.90 27.73
C GLU A 168 7.59 7.18 26.46
N ALA A 169 8.26 6.18 25.90
CA ALA A 169 8.99 6.29 24.65
C ALA A 169 8.07 6.68 23.48
N ILE A 170 6.91 6.02 23.35
CA ILE A 170 5.88 6.38 22.36
C ILE A 170 5.44 7.85 22.54
N THR A 171 5.23 8.28 23.78
CA THR A 171 4.80 9.65 24.06
C THR A 171 5.88 10.66 23.66
N ARG A 172 7.15 10.39 23.96
CA ARG A 172 8.29 11.23 23.54
C ARG A 172 8.44 11.27 22.03
N ALA A 173 8.37 10.11 21.37
CA ALA A 173 8.41 10.00 19.92
C ALA A 173 7.25 10.77 19.24
N ASN A 174 6.03 10.66 19.76
CA ASN A 174 4.88 11.41 19.25
C ASN A 174 5.10 12.92 19.33
N ARG A 175 5.60 13.43 20.48
CA ARG A 175 5.92 14.87 20.60
C ARG A 175 6.96 15.31 19.58
N ARG A 176 8.01 14.52 19.37
CA ARG A 176 9.04 14.80 18.37
C ARG A 176 8.46 14.79 16.96
N ILE A 177 7.63 13.79 16.61
CA ILE A 177 6.96 13.70 15.33
C ILE A 177 6.03 14.90 15.08
N TYR A 178 5.24 15.28 16.09
CA TYR A 178 4.33 16.44 15.97
C TYR A 178 5.10 17.75 15.77
N ALA A 179 6.18 17.96 16.50
CA ALA A 179 7.05 19.11 16.29
C ALA A 179 7.67 19.09 14.89
N THR A 180 8.23 17.96 14.47
CA THR A 180 8.85 17.81 13.14
C THR A 180 7.91 18.17 11.99
N LEU A 181 6.62 17.84 12.09
CA LEU A 181 5.62 18.17 11.06
C LEU A 181 5.04 19.59 11.21
N ALA A 182 4.95 20.12 12.43
CA ALA A 182 4.31 21.40 12.68
C ALA A 182 5.26 22.61 12.63
N ASP A 183 6.54 22.43 12.99
CA ASP A 183 7.51 23.54 13.08
C ASP A 183 7.83 24.18 11.72
N PRO A 184 7.91 23.43 10.58
CA PRO A 184 8.13 24.04 9.28
C PRO A 184 6.98 24.88 8.74
N LEU A 185 5.81 24.88 9.40
CA LEU A 185 4.62 25.58 8.95
C LEU A 185 4.67 27.07 9.30
N SER A 186 4.52 27.91 8.28
CA SER A 186 4.26 29.34 8.46
C SER A 186 2.85 29.59 9.02
N ASP A 187 2.60 30.80 9.52
CA ASP A 187 1.26 31.19 9.99
C ASP A 187 0.22 31.11 8.88
N ALA A 188 0.58 31.40 7.64
CA ALA A 188 -0.30 31.24 6.49
C ALA A 188 -0.69 29.76 6.25
N HIS A 189 0.25 28.82 6.45
CA HIS A 189 -0.05 27.39 6.37
C HIS A 189 -1.00 26.98 7.50
N ARG A 190 -0.74 27.43 8.73
CA ARG A 190 -1.59 27.14 9.90
C ARG A 190 -3.00 27.64 9.73
N HIS A 191 -3.17 28.88 9.22
CA HIS A 191 -4.50 29.42 8.93
C HIS A 191 -5.25 28.58 7.89
N ARG A 192 -4.63 28.21 6.76
CA ARG A 192 -5.25 27.35 5.75
C ARG A 192 -5.63 25.97 6.30
N LEU A 193 -4.81 25.38 7.18
CA LEU A 193 -5.14 24.13 7.83
C LEU A 193 -6.30 24.26 8.82
N ASP A 194 -6.37 25.36 9.59
CA ASP A 194 -7.49 25.62 10.49
C ASP A 194 -8.80 25.90 9.71
N ASP A 195 -8.72 26.48 8.52
CA ASP A 195 -9.87 26.68 7.64
C ASP A 195 -10.51 25.35 7.19
N LEU A 196 -9.75 24.26 7.10
CA LEU A 196 -10.30 22.93 6.81
C LEU A 196 -11.34 22.48 7.85
N LEU A 197 -11.21 22.94 9.09
CA LEU A 197 -12.12 22.60 10.20
C LEU A 197 -13.39 23.44 10.20
N LYS A 198 -13.43 24.52 9.41
CA LYS A 198 -14.60 25.41 9.28
C LYS A 198 -15.63 24.84 8.30
N ARG A 199 -16.86 25.34 8.39
CA ARG A 199 -17.93 25.02 7.43
C ARG A 199 -17.63 25.61 6.05
N ARG A 200 -17.94 24.85 5.00
CA ARG A 200 -17.99 25.40 3.64
C ARG A 200 -19.17 26.38 3.54
N ASP A 201 -18.95 27.46 2.78
CA ASP A 201 -20.01 28.40 2.48
C ASP A 201 -21.23 27.68 1.90
N SER A 202 -22.41 28.01 2.40
CA SER A 202 -23.72 27.44 2.02
C SER A 202 -23.91 25.92 2.24
N SER A 203 -23.01 25.22 2.94
CA SER A 203 -23.15 23.78 3.23
C SER A 203 -23.12 23.49 4.74
N HIS A 204 -23.78 22.39 5.15
CA HIS A 204 -23.72 21.89 6.54
C HIS A 204 -22.42 21.12 6.83
N THR A 205 -21.59 20.86 5.82
CA THR A 205 -20.35 20.09 5.93
C THR A 205 -19.14 21.01 6.06
N THR A 206 -18.08 20.57 6.78
CA THR A 206 -16.80 21.25 6.83
C THR A 206 -15.99 20.96 5.58
N TRP A 207 -14.98 21.82 5.29
CA TRP A 207 -14.05 21.56 4.21
C TRP A 207 -13.38 20.19 4.32
N LEU A 208 -12.89 19.82 5.51
CA LEU A 208 -12.25 18.53 5.74
C LEU A 208 -13.20 17.34 5.51
N ALA A 209 -14.48 17.46 5.94
CA ALA A 209 -15.46 16.40 5.72
C ALA A 209 -15.77 16.22 4.23
N TRP A 210 -15.83 17.30 3.46
CA TRP A 210 -16.01 17.25 2.01
C TRP A 210 -14.78 16.67 1.29
N LEU A 211 -13.57 17.05 1.70
CA LEU A 211 -12.32 16.55 1.12
C LEU A 211 -12.13 15.04 1.31
N ARG A 212 -12.72 14.46 2.36
CA ARG A 212 -12.65 13.02 2.66
C ARG A 212 -13.69 12.16 1.94
N GLN A 213 -14.59 12.76 1.16
CA GLN A 213 -15.61 11.98 0.46
C GLN A 213 -15.01 11.14 -0.65
N SER A 214 -15.32 9.85 -0.65
CA SER A 214 -14.91 8.93 -1.71
C SER A 214 -15.61 9.24 -3.05
N PRO A 215 -15.00 8.82 -4.18
CA PRO A 215 -15.60 9.03 -5.49
C PRO A 215 -16.91 8.26 -5.63
N ALA A 216 -17.91 8.93 -6.23
CA ALA A 216 -19.18 8.32 -6.55
C ALA A 216 -19.11 7.50 -7.86
N LYS A 217 -20.21 7.40 -8.60
CA LYS A 217 -20.29 6.67 -9.88
C LYS A 217 -19.34 7.28 -10.94
N PRO A 218 -18.73 6.46 -11.84
CA PRO A 218 -17.84 6.95 -12.88
C PRO A 218 -18.61 7.75 -13.94
N ASN A 219 -18.47 9.06 -13.87
CA ASN A 219 -18.98 10.03 -14.85
C ASN A 219 -18.18 11.35 -14.76
N SER A 220 -18.32 12.20 -15.76
CA SER A 220 -17.58 13.46 -15.88
C SER A 220 -17.86 14.46 -14.75
N ARG A 221 -19.06 14.49 -14.20
CA ARG A 221 -19.40 15.38 -13.06
C ARG A 221 -18.62 15.00 -11.81
N HIS A 222 -18.65 13.73 -11.41
CA HIS A 222 -17.92 13.27 -10.23
C HIS A 222 -16.39 13.32 -10.42
N MET A 223 -15.91 13.20 -11.67
CA MET A 223 -14.51 13.45 -11.99
C MET A 223 -14.13 14.89 -11.67
N LEU A 224 -14.89 15.86 -12.14
CA LEU A 224 -14.64 17.29 -11.87
C LEU A 224 -14.72 17.61 -10.36
N GLU A 225 -15.69 17.03 -9.64
CA GLU A 225 -15.77 17.15 -8.18
C GLU A 225 -14.52 16.58 -7.46
N HIS A 226 -13.91 15.52 -8.01
CA HIS A 226 -12.68 14.94 -7.47
C HIS A 226 -11.45 15.79 -7.78
N ILE A 227 -11.37 16.34 -9.00
CA ILE A 227 -10.33 17.29 -9.39
C ILE A 227 -10.41 18.56 -8.52
N GLU A 228 -11.63 19.05 -8.23
CA GLU A 228 -11.84 20.18 -7.31
C GLU A 228 -11.29 19.88 -5.91
N ARG A 229 -11.50 18.64 -5.39
CA ARG A 229 -10.93 18.22 -4.10
C ARG A 229 -9.41 18.16 -4.12
N LEU A 230 -8.82 17.64 -5.19
CA LEU A 230 -7.36 17.63 -5.34
C LEU A 230 -6.82 19.07 -5.37
N ASN A 231 -7.43 19.94 -6.14
CA ASN A 231 -7.05 21.35 -6.19
C ASN A 231 -7.16 22.05 -4.82
N ALA A 232 -8.19 21.74 -4.04
CA ALA A 232 -8.35 22.27 -2.69
C ALA A 232 -7.27 21.74 -1.71
N TRP A 233 -6.84 20.49 -1.84
CA TRP A 233 -5.68 19.97 -1.11
C TRP A 233 -4.37 20.65 -1.52
N LEU A 234 -4.14 20.82 -2.84
CA LEU A 234 -2.95 21.50 -3.38
C LEU A 234 -2.88 22.98 -2.99
N ALA A 235 -4.05 23.64 -2.88
CA ALA A 235 -4.15 25.04 -2.45
C ALA A 235 -3.66 25.30 -1.02
N LEU A 236 -3.51 24.26 -0.18
CA LEU A 236 -2.84 24.37 1.11
C LEU A 236 -1.40 24.83 0.95
N ASN A 237 -0.78 24.54 -0.21
CA ASN A 237 0.58 24.91 -0.56
C ASN A 237 1.57 24.63 0.58
N LEU A 238 1.52 23.40 1.11
CA LEU A 238 2.37 22.96 2.21
C LEU A 238 3.85 22.90 1.76
N PRO A 239 4.80 23.05 2.68
CA PRO A 239 6.22 22.88 2.37
C PRO A 239 6.47 21.51 1.73
N SER A 240 7.29 21.46 0.70
CA SER A 240 7.66 20.21 0.03
C SER A 240 8.50 19.31 0.94
N GLY A 241 8.36 18.01 0.82
CA GLY A 241 9.18 17.02 1.51
C GLY A 241 8.74 16.70 2.95
N LEU A 242 7.60 17.25 3.42
CA LEU A 242 7.07 16.91 4.76
C LEU A 242 6.86 15.41 4.95
N GLU A 243 6.50 14.70 3.89
CA GLU A 243 6.30 13.25 3.88
C GLU A 243 7.59 12.46 4.16
N ARG A 244 8.76 13.08 3.98
CA ARG A 244 10.08 12.46 4.17
C ARG A 244 10.70 12.76 5.54
N LEU A 245 10.12 13.69 6.30
CA LEU A 245 10.65 14.11 7.59
C LEU A 245 10.44 13.07 8.70
N ILE A 246 9.45 12.19 8.54
CA ILE A 246 9.12 11.14 9.51
C ILE A 246 8.93 9.80 8.79
N HIS A 247 9.01 8.73 9.57
CA HIS A 247 8.80 7.39 9.02
C HIS A 247 7.38 7.23 8.46
N GLN A 248 7.25 6.64 7.27
CA GLN A 248 5.98 6.50 6.55
C GLN A 248 4.90 5.79 7.37
N ASN A 249 5.24 4.74 8.13
CA ASN A 249 4.27 4.05 8.99
C ASN A 249 3.65 4.98 10.03
N ARG A 250 4.43 5.92 10.56
CA ARG A 250 3.95 6.90 11.54
C ARG A 250 3.06 7.95 10.88
N LEU A 251 3.44 8.44 9.69
CA LEU A 251 2.63 9.37 8.90
C LEU A 251 1.26 8.76 8.58
N LEU A 252 1.26 7.53 8.03
CA LEU A 252 0.03 6.79 7.71
C LEU A 252 -0.85 6.55 8.93
N LYS A 253 -0.25 6.24 10.09
CA LYS A 253 -1.02 6.03 11.31
C LYS A 253 -1.68 7.32 11.79
N ILE A 254 -0.95 8.43 11.83
CA ILE A 254 -1.50 9.75 12.22
C ILE A 254 -2.62 10.16 11.27
N ALA A 255 -2.44 9.97 9.96
CA ALA A 255 -3.46 10.25 8.97
C ALA A 255 -4.72 9.37 9.15
N ARG A 256 -4.57 8.07 9.40
CA ARG A 256 -5.70 7.15 9.66
C ARG A 256 -6.46 7.52 10.93
N GLU A 257 -5.75 7.77 12.03
CA GLU A 257 -6.38 8.20 13.29
C GLU A 257 -7.11 9.52 13.12
N GLY A 258 -6.47 10.52 12.49
CA GLY A 258 -7.10 11.78 12.16
C GLY A 258 -8.28 11.63 11.21
N GLY A 259 -8.20 10.67 10.26
CA GLY A 259 -9.26 10.34 9.31
C GLY A 259 -10.57 9.87 9.96
N GLN A 260 -10.47 9.21 11.11
CA GLN A 260 -11.63 8.72 11.89
C GLN A 260 -12.23 9.79 12.82
N MET A 261 -11.55 10.91 13.02
CA MET A 261 -11.99 11.97 13.93
C MET A 261 -12.89 12.99 13.23
N THR A 262 -13.83 13.55 13.99
CA THR A 262 -14.61 14.68 13.50
C THR A 262 -13.75 15.95 13.47
N PRO A 263 -14.07 16.92 12.59
CA PRO A 263 -13.40 18.21 12.60
C PRO A 263 -13.45 18.92 13.95
N ALA A 264 -14.55 18.77 14.69
CA ALA A 264 -14.71 19.34 16.04
C ALA A 264 -13.76 18.69 17.06
N ASP A 265 -13.48 17.40 16.94
CA ASP A 265 -12.52 16.72 17.84
C ASP A 265 -11.09 17.09 17.50
N LEU A 266 -10.75 17.23 16.20
CA LEU A 266 -9.44 17.71 15.77
C LEU A 266 -9.16 19.14 16.25
N ALA A 267 -10.18 20.00 16.26
CA ALA A 267 -10.06 21.38 16.77
C ALA A 267 -9.70 21.45 18.27
N LYS A 268 -10.05 20.41 19.06
CA LYS A 268 -9.72 20.32 20.49
C LYS A 268 -8.29 19.88 20.77
N PHE A 269 -7.54 19.41 19.77
CA PHE A 269 -6.17 19.00 19.98
C PHE A 269 -5.27 20.17 20.33
N GLU A 270 -4.22 19.89 21.09
CA GLU A 270 -3.08 20.80 21.25
C GLU A 270 -2.55 21.23 19.87
N PRO A 271 -2.14 22.50 19.68
CA PRO A 271 -1.77 23.04 18.36
C PRO A 271 -0.78 22.18 17.59
N GLN A 272 0.33 21.75 18.18
CA GLN A 272 1.32 20.91 17.49
C GLN A 272 0.72 19.60 16.99
N ARG A 273 -0.05 18.89 17.82
CA ARG A 273 -0.72 17.65 17.45
C ARG A 273 -1.76 17.90 16.36
N ARG A 274 -2.55 18.98 16.47
CA ARG A 274 -3.57 19.35 15.49
C ARG A 274 -2.95 19.57 14.10
N TYR A 275 -1.94 20.43 14.03
CA TYR A 275 -1.28 20.73 12.76
C TYR A 275 -0.58 19.50 12.16
N ALA A 276 0.15 18.74 12.98
CA ALA A 276 0.78 17.49 12.51
C ALA A 276 -0.26 16.49 11.94
N THR A 277 -1.43 16.38 12.60
CA THR A 277 -2.51 15.52 12.13
C THR A 277 -3.11 16.03 10.82
N LEU A 278 -3.34 17.34 10.70
CA LEU A 278 -3.87 17.96 9.48
C LEU A 278 -2.88 17.87 8.31
N VAL A 279 -1.58 18.04 8.57
CA VAL A 279 -0.51 17.81 7.58
C VAL A 279 -0.51 16.37 7.10
N ALA A 280 -0.54 15.41 8.03
CA ALA A 280 -0.59 13.99 7.66
C ALA A 280 -1.84 13.66 6.83
N LEU A 281 -3.00 14.22 7.20
CA LEU A 281 -4.23 14.09 6.42
C LEU A 281 -4.13 14.71 5.03
N ALA A 282 -3.48 15.88 4.92
CA ALA A 282 -3.31 16.54 3.63
C ALA A 282 -2.39 15.75 2.70
N VAL A 283 -1.23 15.28 3.20
CA VAL A 283 -0.28 14.46 2.44
C VAL A 283 -0.96 13.18 1.93
N GLU A 284 -1.64 12.46 2.83
CA GLU A 284 -2.35 11.24 2.48
C GLU A 284 -3.58 11.49 1.61
N GLY A 285 -4.28 12.59 1.84
CA GLY A 285 -5.44 13.01 1.06
C GLY A 285 -5.07 13.36 -0.38
N MET A 286 -3.99 14.11 -0.60
CA MET A 286 -3.47 14.39 -1.94
C MET A 286 -3.15 13.10 -2.71
N ALA A 287 -2.39 12.19 -2.10
CA ALA A 287 -2.02 10.93 -2.74
C ALA A 287 -3.25 10.06 -3.05
N THR A 288 -4.17 9.94 -2.10
CA THR A 288 -5.40 9.15 -2.26
C THR A 288 -6.30 9.70 -3.36
N VAL A 289 -6.56 11.01 -3.35
CA VAL A 289 -7.43 11.65 -4.36
C VAL A 289 -6.78 11.60 -5.75
N THR A 290 -5.46 11.72 -5.85
CA THR A 290 -4.73 11.54 -7.11
C THR A 290 -4.94 10.13 -7.67
N ASP A 291 -4.76 9.10 -6.87
CA ASP A 291 -5.00 7.70 -7.26
C ASP A 291 -6.46 7.47 -7.67
N GLU A 292 -7.41 8.01 -6.90
CA GLU A 292 -8.84 7.91 -7.18
C GLU A 292 -9.25 8.60 -8.49
N ILE A 293 -8.62 9.73 -8.86
CA ILE A 293 -8.82 10.42 -10.14
C ILE A 293 -8.36 9.54 -11.30
N ILE A 294 -7.21 8.90 -11.17
CA ILE A 294 -6.67 8.00 -12.19
C ILE A 294 -7.57 6.78 -12.37
N ASP A 295 -7.96 6.15 -11.26
CA ASP A 295 -8.89 5.01 -11.27
C ASP A 295 -10.25 5.39 -11.86
N LEU A 296 -10.76 6.59 -11.57
CA LEU A 296 -12.02 7.07 -12.08
C LEU A 296 -11.95 7.30 -13.60
N HIS A 297 -10.83 7.86 -14.10
CA HIS A 297 -10.55 8.00 -15.52
C HIS A 297 -10.55 6.62 -16.22
N ASP A 298 -9.83 5.65 -15.66
CA ASP A 298 -9.81 4.29 -16.17
C ASP A 298 -11.21 3.66 -16.27
N ARG A 299 -12.02 3.81 -15.22
CA ARG A 299 -13.40 3.31 -15.17
C ARG A 299 -14.33 4.01 -16.15
N ILE A 300 -14.17 5.33 -16.36
CA ILE A 300 -14.97 6.08 -17.35
C ILE A 300 -14.63 5.57 -18.77
N LEU A 301 -13.34 5.48 -19.12
CA LEU A 301 -12.92 4.92 -20.40
C LEU A 301 -13.40 3.48 -20.58
N GLY A 302 -13.19 2.62 -19.59
CA GLY A 302 -13.65 1.24 -19.62
C GLY A 302 -15.16 1.12 -19.88
N LYS A 303 -15.96 2.01 -19.26
CA LYS A 303 -17.41 2.07 -19.50
C LYS A 303 -17.72 2.46 -20.96
N LEU A 304 -17.04 3.47 -21.52
CA LEU A 304 -17.26 3.89 -22.91
C LEU A 304 -16.93 2.78 -23.88
N PHE A 305 -15.82 2.05 -23.70
CA PHE A 305 -15.47 0.90 -24.52
C PHE A 305 -16.49 -0.24 -24.40
N ASN A 306 -16.95 -0.56 -23.21
CA ASN A 306 -17.95 -1.60 -22.98
C ASN A 306 -19.32 -1.22 -23.58
N ASP A 307 -19.74 0.03 -23.48
CA ASP A 307 -20.97 0.53 -24.07
C ASP A 307 -20.90 0.49 -25.62
N ALA A 308 -19.76 0.87 -26.21
CA ALA A 308 -19.51 0.77 -27.64
C ALA A 308 -19.58 -0.70 -28.13
N LYS A 309 -18.95 -1.63 -27.40
CA LYS A 309 -19.00 -3.06 -27.69
C LYS A 309 -20.42 -3.61 -27.61
N ARG A 310 -21.16 -3.25 -26.55
CA ARG A 310 -22.56 -3.69 -26.38
C ARG A 310 -23.46 -3.18 -27.52
N LYS A 311 -23.37 -1.89 -27.86
CA LYS A 311 -24.12 -1.31 -28.99
C LYS A 311 -23.81 -2.00 -30.31
N HIS A 312 -22.52 -2.28 -30.56
CA HIS A 312 -22.10 -3.02 -31.74
C HIS A 312 -22.73 -4.42 -31.80
N GLN A 313 -22.66 -5.16 -30.70
CA GLN A 313 -23.23 -6.50 -30.60
C GLN A 313 -24.74 -6.51 -30.84
N GLN A 314 -25.45 -5.52 -30.28
CA GLN A 314 -26.90 -5.35 -30.50
C GLN A 314 -27.23 -5.06 -31.95
N GLN A 315 -26.45 -4.20 -32.63
CA GLN A 315 -26.64 -3.92 -34.06
C GLN A 315 -26.37 -5.16 -34.94
N PHE A 316 -25.27 -5.88 -34.63
CA PHE A 316 -24.95 -7.12 -35.32
C PHE A 316 -26.06 -8.18 -35.16
N GLN A 317 -26.59 -8.33 -33.94
CA GLN A 317 -27.74 -9.24 -33.70
C GLN A 317 -29.00 -8.78 -34.44
N ALA A 318 -29.30 -7.50 -34.48
CA ALA A 318 -30.44 -6.95 -35.23
C ALA A 318 -30.29 -7.20 -36.73
N SER A 319 -29.07 -7.15 -37.27
CA SER A 319 -28.76 -7.45 -38.68
C SER A 319 -28.69 -8.95 -38.97
N GLY A 320 -28.74 -9.82 -37.97
CA GLY A 320 -28.53 -11.27 -38.11
C GLY A 320 -29.48 -11.96 -39.11
N LYS A 321 -30.76 -11.54 -39.18
CA LYS A 321 -31.71 -12.06 -40.17
C LYS A 321 -31.32 -11.68 -41.60
N ALA A 322 -30.91 -10.41 -41.80
CA ALA A 322 -30.46 -9.94 -43.11
C ALA A 322 -29.17 -10.63 -43.56
N ILE A 323 -28.21 -10.77 -42.63
CA ILE A 323 -26.95 -11.51 -42.89
C ILE A 323 -27.24 -12.97 -43.29
N ASN A 324 -28.07 -13.69 -42.54
CA ASN A 324 -28.45 -15.07 -42.84
C ASN A 324 -29.18 -15.18 -44.17
N ALA A 325 -30.06 -14.24 -44.52
CA ALA A 325 -30.73 -14.22 -45.84
C ALA A 325 -29.72 -14.08 -46.97
N LYS A 326 -28.73 -13.20 -46.85
CA LYS A 326 -27.65 -13.02 -47.82
C LYS A 326 -26.75 -14.26 -47.90
N VAL A 327 -26.35 -14.85 -46.76
CA VAL A 327 -25.55 -16.10 -46.77
C VAL A 327 -26.28 -17.23 -47.49
N ARG A 328 -27.58 -17.41 -47.24
CA ARG A 328 -28.40 -18.43 -47.96
C ARG A 328 -28.52 -18.14 -49.46
N LEU A 329 -28.68 -16.86 -49.84
CA LEU A 329 -28.74 -16.45 -51.24
C LEU A 329 -27.40 -16.73 -51.94
N PHE A 330 -26.29 -16.31 -51.40
CA PHE A 330 -24.96 -16.54 -51.97
C PHE A 330 -24.58 -18.02 -51.98
N GLY A 331 -25.02 -18.81 -50.97
CA GLY A 331 -24.89 -20.28 -50.99
C GLY A 331 -25.61 -20.93 -52.16
N ARG A 332 -26.87 -20.51 -52.49
CA ARG A 332 -27.61 -20.97 -53.66
C ARG A 332 -26.94 -20.58 -54.99
N ILE A 333 -26.47 -19.32 -55.08
CA ILE A 333 -25.74 -18.84 -56.26
C ILE A 333 -24.43 -19.62 -56.44
N GLY A 334 -23.68 -19.83 -55.32
CA GLY A 334 -22.45 -20.64 -55.35
C GLY A 334 -22.68 -22.06 -55.78
N GLN A 335 -23.77 -22.72 -55.37
CA GLN A 335 -24.13 -24.06 -55.82
C GLN A 335 -24.47 -24.06 -57.29
N ALA A 336 -25.30 -23.11 -57.78
CA ALA A 336 -25.64 -22.99 -59.17
C ALA A 336 -24.41 -22.81 -60.09
N LEU A 337 -23.42 -22.03 -59.64
CA LEU A 337 -22.14 -21.84 -60.34
C LEU A 337 -21.30 -23.15 -60.40
N ILE A 338 -21.29 -23.91 -59.28
CA ILE A 338 -20.60 -25.21 -59.22
C ILE A 338 -21.24 -26.18 -60.18
N ASP A 339 -22.58 -26.25 -60.20
CA ASP A 339 -23.34 -27.14 -61.11
C ASP A 339 -23.15 -26.76 -62.59
N ALA A 340 -23.22 -25.44 -62.91
CA ALA A 340 -22.97 -24.93 -64.26
C ALA A 340 -21.55 -25.26 -64.78
N ARG A 341 -20.53 -25.22 -63.90
CA ARG A 341 -19.15 -25.59 -64.22
C ARG A 341 -19.05 -27.10 -64.55
N GLN A 342 -19.84 -27.92 -63.89
CA GLN A 342 -19.85 -29.37 -64.15
C GLN A 342 -20.59 -29.74 -65.45
N SER A 343 -21.69 -29.03 -65.77
CA SER A 343 -22.49 -29.24 -67.00
C SER A 343 -21.93 -28.49 -68.21
N GLY A 344 -21.06 -27.52 -68.06
CA GLY A 344 -20.53 -26.65 -69.12
C GLY A 344 -21.45 -25.49 -69.48
N ASP A 345 -22.45 -25.17 -68.62
CA ASP A 345 -23.43 -24.12 -68.90
C ASP A 345 -22.80 -22.70 -68.57
N ASP A 346 -23.44 -21.67 -69.17
CA ASP A 346 -23.00 -20.27 -68.93
C ASP A 346 -23.22 -19.84 -67.47
N PRO A 347 -22.17 -19.35 -66.79
CA PRO A 347 -22.25 -18.93 -65.38
C PRO A 347 -23.27 -17.83 -65.14
N PHE A 348 -23.44 -16.90 -66.09
CA PHE A 348 -24.36 -15.77 -65.90
C PHE A 348 -25.82 -16.23 -65.96
N THR A 349 -26.13 -17.16 -66.89
CA THR A 349 -27.45 -17.83 -67.01
C THR A 349 -27.75 -18.60 -65.70
N ALA A 350 -26.75 -19.25 -65.08
CA ALA A 350 -26.92 -19.97 -63.84
C ALA A 350 -27.23 -19.02 -62.67
N ILE A 351 -26.61 -17.82 -62.59
CA ILE A 351 -26.95 -16.81 -61.60
C ILE A 351 -28.37 -16.27 -61.81
N GLU A 352 -28.74 -15.98 -63.08
CA GLU A 352 -30.06 -15.45 -63.40
C GLU A 352 -31.19 -16.45 -63.15
N ALA A 353 -30.92 -17.75 -63.19
CA ALA A 353 -31.87 -18.78 -62.75
C ALA A 353 -32.20 -18.74 -61.25
N VAL A 354 -31.29 -18.18 -60.42
CA VAL A 354 -31.49 -18.03 -58.95
C VAL A 354 -32.07 -16.67 -58.62
N ILE A 355 -31.60 -15.59 -59.27
CA ILE A 355 -31.97 -14.20 -59.01
C ILE A 355 -31.61 -13.34 -60.23
N SER A 356 -32.41 -12.34 -60.59
CA SER A 356 -32.10 -11.42 -61.70
C SER A 356 -30.73 -10.68 -61.40
N TRP A 357 -30.00 -10.41 -62.53
CA TRP A 357 -28.69 -9.74 -62.42
C TRP A 357 -28.72 -8.41 -61.62
N ALA A 358 -29.76 -7.60 -61.84
CA ALA A 358 -29.94 -6.35 -61.12
C ALA A 358 -30.08 -6.57 -59.59
N ALA A 359 -30.90 -7.55 -59.17
CA ALA A 359 -31.08 -7.91 -57.79
C ALA A 359 -29.85 -8.63 -57.19
N PHE A 360 -29.05 -9.31 -57.98
CA PHE A 360 -27.75 -9.86 -57.58
C PHE A 360 -26.76 -8.73 -57.26
N ALA A 361 -26.60 -7.75 -58.16
CA ALA A 361 -25.73 -6.59 -57.96
C ALA A 361 -26.12 -5.80 -56.69
N GLU A 362 -27.43 -5.56 -56.49
CA GLU A 362 -27.94 -4.94 -55.25
C GLU A 362 -27.62 -5.79 -54.02
N SER A 363 -27.78 -7.12 -54.11
CA SER A 363 -27.48 -8.04 -53.01
C SER A 363 -26.00 -8.06 -52.63
N VAL A 364 -25.08 -7.90 -53.59
CA VAL A 364 -23.63 -7.76 -53.34
C VAL A 364 -23.36 -6.47 -52.62
N SER A 365 -23.91 -5.34 -53.06
CA SER A 365 -23.78 -4.05 -52.38
C SER A 365 -24.29 -4.10 -50.92
N ASP A 366 -25.43 -4.73 -50.70
CA ASP A 366 -26.00 -4.89 -49.39
C ASP A 366 -25.16 -5.81 -48.48
N ALA A 367 -24.60 -6.90 -49.03
CA ALA A 367 -23.72 -7.78 -48.28
C ALA A 367 -22.44 -7.06 -47.88
N GLN A 368 -21.86 -6.23 -48.73
CA GLN A 368 -20.70 -5.39 -48.40
C GLN A 368 -21.00 -4.38 -47.27
N LYS A 369 -22.21 -3.79 -47.24
CA LYS A 369 -22.66 -2.90 -46.15
C LYS A 369 -22.89 -3.64 -44.84
N LEU A 370 -23.32 -4.90 -44.90
CA LEU A 370 -23.57 -5.77 -43.74
C LEU A 370 -22.28 -6.45 -43.23
N ALA A 371 -21.28 -6.58 -44.07
CA ALA A 371 -19.99 -7.17 -43.72
C ALA A 371 -19.24 -6.25 -42.76
N GLN A 372 -18.68 -6.85 -41.73
CA GLN A 372 -17.81 -6.12 -40.81
C GLN A 372 -16.45 -5.87 -41.46
N PRO A 373 -15.90 -4.64 -41.42
CA PRO A 373 -14.55 -4.37 -41.90
C PRO A 373 -13.53 -5.29 -41.24
N GLU A 374 -12.49 -5.72 -41.95
CA GLU A 374 -11.39 -6.52 -41.37
C GLU A 374 -10.67 -5.79 -40.25
N ASP A 375 -10.50 -4.46 -40.38
CA ASP A 375 -9.86 -3.56 -39.38
C ASP A 375 -10.88 -2.97 -38.40
N PHE A 376 -11.93 -3.71 -38.02
CA PHE A 376 -12.95 -3.19 -37.14
C PHE A 376 -12.38 -2.78 -35.78
N ASP A 377 -12.64 -1.52 -35.38
CA ASP A 377 -12.30 -0.98 -34.03
C ASP A 377 -13.50 -0.24 -33.41
N PHE A 378 -13.52 -0.17 -32.10
CA PHE A 378 -14.56 0.54 -31.36
C PHE A 378 -14.30 2.06 -31.25
N LEU A 379 -13.12 2.53 -31.61
CA LEU A 379 -12.73 3.95 -31.47
C LEU A 379 -13.69 4.92 -32.16
N PRO A 380 -14.17 4.67 -33.41
CA PRO A 380 -15.17 5.54 -34.04
C PRO A 380 -16.44 5.72 -33.22
N ARG A 381 -16.92 4.62 -32.60
CA ARG A 381 -18.12 4.64 -31.74
C ARG A 381 -17.90 5.34 -30.41
N ILE A 382 -16.69 5.24 -29.85
CA ILE A 382 -16.32 5.99 -28.65
C ILE A 382 -16.25 7.47 -28.99
N GLY A 383 -15.81 7.82 -30.19
CA GLY A 383 -15.83 9.18 -30.71
C GLY A 383 -17.22 9.86 -30.68
N GLU A 384 -18.31 9.07 -30.79
CA GLU A 384 -19.69 9.59 -30.61
C GLU A 384 -19.93 10.09 -29.17
N SER A 385 -19.25 9.51 -28.20
CA SER A 385 -19.35 9.86 -26.76
C SER A 385 -18.23 10.79 -26.30
N TYR A 386 -17.44 11.36 -27.22
CA TYR A 386 -16.30 12.23 -26.91
C TYR A 386 -16.66 13.43 -26.02
N ALA A 387 -17.86 13.96 -26.12
CA ALA A 387 -18.34 15.04 -25.26
C ALA A 387 -18.26 14.70 -23.75
N THR A 388 -18.36 13.42 -23.38
CA THR A 388 -18.22 12.97 -22.00
C THR A 388 -16.77 13.15 -21.50
N LEU A 389 -15.79 12.81 -22.34
CA LEU A 389 -14.36 12.96 -22.02
C LEU A 389 -13.95 14.42 -22.06
N ARG A 390 -14.38 15.16 -23.06
CA ARG A 390 -14.04 16.57 -23.26
C ARG A 390 -14.43 17.46 -22.08
N ARG A 391 -15.47 17.07 -21.33
CA ARG A 391 -15.93 17.83 -20.14
C ARG A 391 -14.92 17.88 -19.01
N TYR A 392 -14.08 16.84 -18.86
CA TYR A 392 -13.14 16.78 -17.74
C TYR A 392 -11.68 16.61 -18.17
N ALA A 393 -11.43 16.26 -19.41
CA ALA A 393 -10.07 16.01 -19.90
C ALA A 393 -9.12 17.22 -19.71
N PRO A 394 -9.54 18.47 -19.94
CA PRO A 394 -8.68 19.62 -19.69
C PRO A 394 -8.18 19.68 -18.23
N GLU A 395 -9.12 19.66 -17.29
CA GLU A 395 -8.83 19.76 -15.87
C GLU A 395 -8.06 18.53 -15.37
N LEU A 396 -8.34 17.32 -15.92
CA LEU A 396 -7.59 16.10 -15.62
C LEU A 396 -6.13 16.24 -16.03
N LEU A 397 -5.89 16.69 -17.26
CA LEU A 397 -4.54 16.84 -17.77
C LEU A 397 -3.77 17.95 -17.04
N ASP A 398 -4.43 19.01 -16.62
CA ASP A 398 -3.80 20.13 -15.93
C ASP A 398 -3.43 19.81 -14.48
N VAL A 399 -4.29 19.07 -13.75
CA VAL A 399 -4.09 18.76 -12.33
C VAL A 399 -3.01 17.71 -12.09
N LEU A 400 -2.80 16.77 -13.03
CA LEU A 400 -1.84 15.68 -12.87
C LEU A 400 -0.44 16.11 -13.31
N THR A 401 0.55 16.03 -12.43
CA THR A 401 1.96 16.21 -12.79
C THR A 401 2.53 14.90 -13.29
N LEU A 402 2.52 14.72 -14.62
CA LEU A 402 2.95 13.51 -15.30
C LEU A 402 4.46 13.51 -15.56
N ARG A 403 5.07 12.34 -15.44
CA ARG A 403 6.44 12.01 -15.82
C ARG A 403 6.43 10.76 -16.68
N ALA A 404 7.41 10.58 -17.55
CA ALA A 404 7.45 9.46 -18.47
C ALA A 404 8.85 8.87 -18.61
N ALA A 405 8.90 7.56 -18.82
CA ALA A 405 10.08 6.87 -19.34
C ALA A 405 10.37 7.34 -20.79
N PRO A 406 11.61 7.20 -21.29
CA PRO A 406 11.98 7.63 -22.64
C PRO A 406 11.06 7.09 -23.74
N ALA A 407 10.61 5.84 -23.62
CA ALA A 407 9.71 5.20 -24.59
C ALA A 407 8.31 5.86 -24.65
N ALA A 408 7.82 6.40 -23.54
CA ALA A 408 6.51 7.05 -23.46
C ALA A 408 6.58 8.59 -23.63
N LYS A 409 7.77 9.13 -23.92
CA LYS A 409 7.95 10.56 -24.12
C LYS A 409 7.04 11.15 -25.22
N PRO A 410 6.85 10.54 -26.41
CA PRO A 410 5.94 11.07 -27.43
C PRO A 410 4.52 11.25 -26.92
N LEU A 411 4.03 10.37 -26.06
CA LEU A 411 2.72 10.51 -25.43
C LEU A 411 2.68 11.69 -24.44
N LEU A 412 3.74 11.85 -23.63
CA LEU A 412 3.85 12.99 -22.72
C LEU A 412 3.87 14.32 -23.48
N ASP A 413 4.64 14.40 -24.56
CA ASP A 413 4.71 15.57 -25.42
C ASP A 413 3.35 15.87 -26.08
N ALA A 414 2.61 14.83 -26.51
CA ALA A 414 1.23 14.98 -26.99
C ALA A 414 0.28 15.54 -25.92
N ILE A 415 0.44 15.15 -24.66
CA ILE A 415 -0.32 15.70 -23.54
C ILE A 415 0.01 17.18 -23.33
N VAL A 416 1.26 17.59 -23.49
CA VAL A 416 1.68 18.99 -23.42
C VAL A 416 1.01 19.80 -24.54
N VAL A 417 0.97 19.27 -25.77
CA VAL A 417 0.23 19.89 -26.89
C VAL A 417 -1.26 20.04 -26.55
N LEU A 418 -1.90 18.99 -26.00
CA LEU A 418 -3.32 19.05 -25.62
C LEU A 418 -3.59 20.10 -24.53
N ARG A 419 -2.70 20.25 -23.55
CA ARG A 419 -2.79 21.32 -22.53
C ARG A 419 -2.76 22.71 -23.18
N GLY A 420 -1.82 22.95 -24.10
CA GLY A 420 -1.76 24.19 -24.87
C GLY A 420 -3.03 24.47 -25.67
N LEU A 421 -3.53 23.46 -26.40
CA LEU A 421 -4.79 23.56 -27.14
C LEU A 421 -6.01 23.84 -26.25
N ASN A 422 -5.99 23.34 -25.01
CA ASN A 422 -7.05 23.60 -24.04
C ASN A 422 -6.97 25.04 -23.49
N ALA A 423 -5.78 25.51 -23.13
CA ALA A 423 -5.54 26.87 -22.63
C ALA A 423 -5.93 27.94 -23.68
N ASP A 424 -5.55 27.71 -24.93
CA ASP A 424 -5.82 28.64 -26.04
C ASP A 424 -7.21 28.43 -26.67
N ASN A 425 -7.98 27.46 -26.19
CA ASN A 425 -9.26 27.04 -26.79
C ASN A 425 -9.15 26.75 -28.31
N ALA A 426 -7.96 26.32 -28.77
CA ALA A 426 -7.64 26.08 -30.17
C ALA A 426 -8.32 24.77 -30.65
N ARG A 427 -8.83 24.81 -31.90
CA ARG A 427 -9.55 23.66 -32.47
C ARG A 427 -8.68 22.74 -33.31
N LYS A 428 -7.57 23.23 -33.85
CA LYS A 428 -6.69 22.48 -34.75
C LYS A 428 -5.47 21.97 -34.00
N VAL A 429 -5.13 20.71 -34.21
CA VAL A 429 -3.87 20.11 -33.72
C VAL A 429 -2.75 20.59 -34.65
N PRO A 430 -1.60 21.06 -34.13
CA PRO A 430 -0.43 21.45 -34.92
C PRO A 430 0.04 20.28 -35.81
N ALA A 431 0.54 20.57 -36.99
CA ALA A 431 0.98 19.56 -37.93
C ALA A 431 2.24 18.77 -37.45
N ASP A 432 3.02 19.41 -36.58
CA ASP A 432 4.22 18.85 -35.96
C ASP A 432 3.95 18.16 -34.60
N ALA A 433 2.67 18.02 -34.22
CA ALA A 433 2.32 17.33 -32.99
C ALA A 433 2.76 15.84 -33.01
N PRO A 434 3.22 15.29 -31.89
CA PRO A 434 3.66 13.89 -31.82
C PRO A 434 2.56 12.90 -32.21
N THR A 435 2.90 11.90 -33.01
CA THR A 435 1.97 10.86 -33.49
C THR A 435 2.43 9.43 -33.20
N ASP A 436 3.65 9.25 -32.75
CA ASP A 436 4.27 7.93 -32.54
C ASP A 436 3.56 7.07 -31.47
N PHE A 437 2.79 7.69 -30.59
CA PHE A 437 1.97 7.00 -29.60
C PHE A 437 0.66 6.44 -30.18
N ILE A 438 0.28 6.85 -31.43
CA ILE A 438 -0.98 6.48 -32.06
C ILE A 438 -0.83 5.09 -32.69
N LYS A 439 -1.66 4.15 -32.28
CA LYS A 439 -1.68 2.81 -32.88
C LYS A 439 -1.94 2.86 -34.37
N PRO A 440 -1.26 2.04 -35.21
CA PRO A 440 -1.40 2.06 -36.65
C PRO A 440 -2.86 1.99 -37.14
N ARG A 441 -3.71 1.18 -36.49
CA ARG A 441 -5.13 1.06 -36.80
C ARG A 441 -5.95 2.32 -36.58
N TRP A 442 -5.47 3.24 -35.72
CA TRP A 442 -6.14 4.51 -35.39
C TRP A 442 -5.63 5.69 -36.19
N GLN A 443 -4.47 5.54 -36.87
CA GLN A 443 -3.88 6.63 -37.67
C GLN A 443 -4.85 7.16 -38.74
N LYS A 444 -5.59 6.27 -39.42
CA LYS A 444 -6.60 6.65 -40.45
C LYS A 444 -7.74 7.52 -39.89
N LEU A 445 -8.01 7.45 -38.60
CA LEU A 445 -9.06 8.26 -37.95
C LEU A 445 -8.53 9.61 -37.48
N VAL A 446 -7.27 9.65 -37.07
CA VAL A 446 -6.61 10.87 -36.59
C VAL A 446 -6.10 11.71 -37.77
N MET A 447 -5.47 11.07 -38.75
CA MET A 447 -4.89 11.77 -39.93
C MET A 447 -5.94 11.87 -41.02
N THR A 448 -6.41 13.09 -41.29
CA THR A 448 -7.37 13.38 -42.34
C THR A 448 -6.72 14.23 -43.45
N ASP A 449 -7.33 14.32 -44.61
CA ASP A 449 -6.84 15.15 -45.74
C ASP A 449 -6.70 16.62 -45.39
N THR A 450 -7.39 17.08 -44.32
CA THR A 450 -7.39 18.50 -43.87
C THR A 450 -6.51 18.71 -42.62
N GLY A 451 -5.78 17.69 -42.16
CA GLY A 451 -4.95 17.72 -40.98
C GLY A 451 -5.41 16.71 -39.90
N MET A 452 -4.92 16.88 -38.68
CA MET A 452 -5.27 15.94 -37.58
C MET A 452 -6.64 16.27 -36.98
N ASP A 453 -7.52 15.28 -36.86
CA ASP A 453 -8.79 15.39 -36.12
C ASP A 453 -8.50 15.44 -34.61
N ARG A 454 -8.76 16.59 -33.98
CA ARG A 454 -8.52 16.82 -32.56
C ARG A 454 -9.26 15.82 -31.66
N ARG A 455 -10.48 15.43 -32.00
CA ARG A 455 -11.30 14.53 -31.22
C ARG A 455 -10.65 13.16 -31.11
N TYR A 456 -10.21 12.59 -32.23
CA TYR A 456 -9.55 11.30 -32.25
C TYR A 456 -8.13 11.36 -31.70
N TYR A 457 -7.39 12.45 -31.91
CA TYR A 457 -6.08 12.68 -31.32
C TYR A 457 -6.14 12.67 -29.77
N GLU A 458 -7.05 13.47 -29.20
CA GLU A 458 -7.26 13.53 -27.75
C GLU A 458 -7.75 12.19 -27.18
N LEU A 459 -8.65 11.50 -27.89
CA LEU A 459 -9.15 10.19 -27.49
C LEU A 459 -8.04 9.12 -27.48
N CYS A 460 -7.15 9.12 -28.48
CA CYS A 460 -5.97 8.25 -28.53
C CYS A 460 -5.04 8.55 -27.37
N ALA A 461 -4.71 9.85 -27.12
CA ALA A 461 -3.84 10.25 -26.04
C ALA A 461 -4.38 9.83 -24.67
N LEU A 462 -5.66 10.05 -24.40
CA LEU A 462 -6.30 9.63 -23.13
C LEU A 462 -6.35 8.10 -22.98
N SER A 463 -6.57 7.36 -24.05
CA SER A 463 -6.57 5.89 -24.03
C SER A 463 -5.16 5.32 -23.79
N GLU A 464 -4.15 5.89 -24.44
CA GLU A 464 -2.76 5.45 -24.24
C GLU A 464 -2.19 5.94 -22.89
N LEU A 465 -2.63 7.08 -22.38
CA LEU A 465 -2.30 7.53 -21.02
C LEU A 465 -2.75 6.51 -19.97
N LYS A 466 -3.98 6.00 -20.09
CA LYS A 466 -4.48 4.90 -19.24
C LYS A 466 -3.56 3.68 -19.29
N ASN A 467 -3.15 3.26 -20.51
CA ASN A 467 -2.29 2.10 -20.69
C ASN A 467 -0.89 2.34 -20.12
N ALA A 468 -0.30 3.51 -20.38
CA ALA A 468 1.02 3.89 -19.91
C ALA A 468 1.10 4.05 -18.37
N LEU A 469 0.02 4.53 -17.73
CA LEU A 469 -0.07 4.56 -16.26
C LEU A 469 -0.14 3.15 -15.67
N ARG A 470 -0.81 2.21 -16.33
CA ARG A 470 -0.89 0.81 -15.89
C ARG A 470 0.40 0.03 -16.09
N SER A 471 1.14 0.30 -17.16
CA SER A 471 2.44 -0.33 -17.44
C SER A 471 3.57 0.29 -16.61
N GLY A 472 3.37 1.49 -16.05
CA GLY A 472 4.42 2.24 -15.36
C GLY A 472 5.33 3.05 -16.29
N ASP A 473 5.04 3.11 -17.60
CA ASP A 473 5.79 3.93 -18.56
C ASP A 473 5.55 5.43 -18.34
N ILE A 474 4.39 5.78 -17.79
CA ILE A 474 4.06 7.11 -17.27
C ILE A 474 3.68 6.97 -15.81
N TRP A 475 4.17 7.90 -14.98
CA TRP A 475 3.82 7.97 -13.57
C TRP A 475 3.41 9.38 -13.16
N VAL A 476 2.78 9.48 -11.99
CA VAL A 476 2.21 10.72 -11.48
C VAL A 476 2.89 11.14 -10.20
N GLN A 477 3.44 12.33 -10.18
CA GLN A 477 4.06 12.88 -8.99
C GLN A 477 3.00 13.07 -7.89
N GLY A 478 3.28 12.55 -6.69
CA GLY A 478 2.34 12.60 -5.55
C GLY A 478 1.34 11.44 -5.51
N SER A 479 1.28 10.59 -6.53
CA SER A 479 0.53 9.33 -6.49
C SER A 479 1.22 8.30 -5.59
N ARG A 480 0.43 7.41 -4.99
CA ARG A 480 0.95 6.25 -4.23
C ARG A 480 1.00 4.99 -5.10
N GLN A 481 0.01 4.79 -5.94
CA GLN A 481 -0.13 3.60 -6.80
C GLN A 481 0.58 3.77 -8.15
N PHE A 482 0.60 4.99 -8.68
CA PHE A 482 1.14 5.32 -10.00
C PHE A 482 2.39 6.20 -9.89
N LYS A 483 3.32 5.81 -9.01
CA LYS A 483 4.62 6.48 -8.83
C LYS A 483 5.70 5.79 -9.64
N ASP A 484 6.87 6.43 -9.72
CA ASP A 484 8.05 5.86 -10.37
C ASP A 484 8.39 4.50 -9.76
N PHE A 485 8.75 3.54 -10.61
CA PHE A 485 9.17 2.21 -10.18
C PHE A 485 10.43 2.28 -9.27
N GLU A 486 11.35 3.19 -9.56
CA GLU A 486 12.55 3.39 -8.74
C GLU A 486 12.22 3.85 -7.31
N ASP A 487 11.09 4.55 -7.10
CA ASP A 487 10.62 4.94 -5.76
C ASP A 487 10.20 3.74 -4.87
N TYR A 488 10.04 2.55 -5.45
CA TYR A 488 9.78 1.31 -4.71
C TYR A 488 11.07 0.60 -4.27
N LEU A 489 12.19 0.90 -4.92
CA LEU A 489 13.47 0.28 -4.63
C LEU A 489 14.14 1.00 -3.45
N THR A 490 14.70 0.22 -2.53
CA THR A 490 15.55 0.78 -1.47
C THR A 490 16.83 1.30 -2.11
N PRO A 491 17.18 2.59 -1.91
CA PRO A 491 18.42 3.12 -2.47
C PRO A 491 19.63 2.27 -2.09
N PRO A 492 20.56 2.01 -3.02
CA PRO A 492 21.76 1.18 -2.78
C PRO A 492 22.55 1.59 -1.54
N ASP A 493 22.68 2.88 -1.30
CA ASP A 493 23.39 3.43 -0.12
C ASP A 493 22.71 3.10 1.21
N THR A 494 21.37 3.05 1.21
CA THR A 494 20.58 2.67 2.39
C THR A 494 20.72 1.18 2.66
N PHE A 495 20.70 0.35 1.61
CA PHE A 495 20.90 -1.09 1.71
C PHE A 495 22.31 -1.44 2.18
N GLY A 496 23.34 -0.75 1.67
CA GLY A 496 24.73 -0.90 2.10
C GLY A 496 24.93 -0.57 3.58
N ARG A 497 24.32 0.52 4.07
CA ARG A 497 24.35 0.90 5.50
C ARG A 497 23.64 -0.13 6.38
N LEU A 498 22.45 -0.59 6.01
CA LEU A 498 21.70 -1.62 6.72
C LEU A 498 22.47 -2.93 6.82
N LYS A 499 23.20 -3.29 5.75
CA LYS A 499 24.05 -4.49 5.73
C LYS A 499 25.28 -4.36 6.64
N GLN A 500 25.90 -3.16 6.71
CA GLN A 500 27.06 -2.88 7.55
C GLN A 500 26.70 -2.79 9.04
N THR A 501 25.52 -2.27 9.38
CA THR A 501 25.04 -2.15 10.77
C THR A 501 24.41 -3.42 11.30
N GLY A 502 24.19 -4.45 10.47
CA GLY A 502 23.50 -5.67 10.87
C GLY A 502 22.00 -5.49 11.12
N GLU A 503 21.47 -4.31 10.81
CA GLU A 503 20.05 -3.94 10.97
C GLU A 503 19.21 -4.28 9.72
N LEU A 504 19.52 -5.37 9.04
CA LEU A 504 18.61 -5.89 8.01
C LEU A 504 17.25 -6.18 8.69
N PRO A 505 16.16 -5.62 8.20
CA PRO A 505 14.85 -6.04 8.66
C PRO A 505 14.77 -7.55 8.49
N LEU A 506 14.40 -8.24 9.56
CA LEU A 506 14.14 -9.68 9.55
C LEU A 506 13.30 -9.98 8.30
N ALA A 507 13.78 -10.91 7.50
CA ALA A 507 13.10 -11.34 6.28
C ALA A 507 11.61 -11.54 6.59
N VAL A 508 10.77 -10.88 5.83
CA VAL A 508 9.33 -11.17 5.83
C VAL A 508 9.21 -12.66 5.53
N PRO A 509 8.51 -13.46 6.37
CA PRO A 509 8.30 -14.86 6.04
C PRO A 509 7.56 -14.91 4.71
N THR A 510 8.23 -15.43 3.69
CA THR A 510 7.60 -15.87 2.45
C THR A 510 6.81 -17.12 2.79
N GLY A 511 5.56 -16.93 3.18
CA GLY A 511 4.61 -17.98 3.47
C GLY A 511 3.29 -17.57 2.85
N CYS A 512 3.14 -17.86 1.59
CA CYS A 512 1.88 -18.11 0.92
C CYS A 512 2.16 -19.13 -0.18
N ASP A 513 1.99 -20.39 0.16
CA ASP A 513 1.47 -21.41 -0.72
C ASP A 513 -0.01 -21.63 -0.40
#